data_487a832382fcf7eec3075ef64461124a
#
_entry.id   487a832382fcf7eec3075ef64461124a
#
_cell.length_a   1.000
_cell.length_b   1.000
_cell.length_c   1.000
_cell.angle_alpha   90.00
_cell.angle_beta   90.00
_cell.angle_gamma   90.00
#
_symmetry.space_group_name_H-M   'P 1'
#
loop_
_entity.id
_entity.type
_entity.pdbx_description
1 polymer ?
#
loop_
_entity_poly.entity_id
_entity_poly.type
_entity_poly.pdbx_seq_one_letter_code
_entity_poly.pdbx_strand_id
1 'polypeptide(L)'
;GEAGALTVTLLVGVGKTATHEVVITRPGRPHEGEARPARIALVLQGDDADLATVHDIDAPFAVAAPATGDGHERFLRDLHHAGHEIVLMVPMEPENYPRVNPGPGTLLVSMSEGRIRGELTRMVREGEGVVAVANLLGSFATQDESFVTSVYRTLKGLGLPFLHLTPAPRAVCKPLASRMGVAYDEPDVALVDEARAKTTEPLEAAWTTAIAHAHKHGAAIVLVRVTPLSAPWLPSAVKAASAAGVTLVPLSGVIHHASPL
;
A
#
# COMPACT_ATOMS: atom_id res chain seq x y z
N GLY A 1 -21.27 23.10 22.32
CA GLY A 1 -21.28 21.77 22.93
C GLY A 1 -20.02 21.05 22.52
N GLU A 2 -19.15 20.72 23.48
CA GLU A 2 -17.92 19.96 23.27
C GLU A 2 -18.25 18.62 22.61
N ALA A 3 -17.69 18.34 21.46
CA ALA A 3 -17.72 17.02 20.85
C ALA A 3 -16.74 16.11 21.62
N GLY A 4 -17.19 15.57 22.77
CA GLY A 4 -16.39 14.72 23.62
C GLY A 4 -15.97 13.43 22.92
N ALA A 5 -14.78 12.95 23.24
CA ALA A 5 -14.33 11.62 22.85
C ALA A 5 -15.31 10.57 23.37
N LEU A 6 -15.76 9.65 22.52
CA LEU A 6 -16.57 8.51 22.93
C LEU A 6 -15.64 7.45 23.50
N THR A 7 -15.78 7.15 24.79
CA THR A 7 -14.99 6.11 25.45
C THR A 7 -15.92 4.96 25.83
N VAL A 8 -15.55 3.74 25.45
CA VAL A 8 -16.21 2.51 25.83
C VAL A 8 -15.24 1.70 26.70
N THR A 9 -15.66 1.38 27.90
CA THR A 9 -14.89 0.52 28.81
C THR A 9 -15.51 -0.87 28.83
N LEU A 10 -14.73 -1.88 28.49
CA LEU A 10 -15.11 -3.30 28.56
C LEU A 10 -14.39 -3.95 29.73
N LEU A 11 -15.16 -4.58 30.62
CA LEU A 11 -14.62 -5.43 31.68
C LEU A 11 -14.67 -6.89 31.24
N VAL A 12 -13.52 -7.53 31.17
CA VAL A 12 -13.39 -8.94 30.80
C VAL A 12 -12.96 -9.72 32.04
N GLY A 13 -13.66 -10.83 32.32
CA GLY A 13 -13.38 -11.61 33.53
C GLY A 13 -14.08 -12.97 33.52
N VAL A 14 -13.94 -13.68 34.64
CA VAL A 14 -14.54 -15.00 34.86
C VAL A 14 -15.56 -14.89 35.99
N GLY A 15 -16.81 -15.27 35.74
CA GLY A 15 -17.88 -15.16 36.69
C GLY A 15 -18.21 -13.71 37.08
N LYS A 16 -18.00 -13.34 38.34
CA LYS A 16 -18.23 -11.97 38.86
C LYS A 16 -16.90 -11.17 39.03
N THR A 17 -15.77 -11.75 38.66
CA THR A 17 -14.46 -11.12 38.86
C THR A 17 -13.92 -10.60 37.52
N ALA A 18 -13.77 -9.28 37.39
CA ALA A 18 -13.11 -8.65 36.27
C ALA A 18 -11.60 -8.84 36.42
N THR A 19 -10.96 -9.36 35.39
CA THR A 19 -9.51 -9.60 35.36
C THR A 19 -8.78 -8.60 34.44
N HIS A 20 -9.52 -7.99 33.48
CA HIS A 20 -8.98 -7.01 32.56
C HIS A 20 -10.00 -5.89 32.33
N GLU A 21 -9.49 -4.68 32.20
CA GLU A 21 -10.23 -3.51 31.75
C GLU A 21 -9.67 -3.10 30.39
N VAL A 22 -10.53 -3.07 29.36
CA VAL A 22 -10.16 -2.62 28.01
C VAL A 22 -10.89 -1.29 27.76
N VAL A 23 -10.14 -0.22 27.68
CA VAL A 23 -10.67 1.12 27.39
C VAL A 23 -10.47 1.42 25.91
N ILE A 24 -11.57 1.53 25.17
CA ILE A 24 -11.57 1.91 23.76
C ILE A 24 -12.02 3.35 23.66
N THR A 25 -11.12 4.24 23.28
CA THR A 25 -11.45 5.66 23.09
C THR A 25 -11.47 5.96 21.58
N ARG A 26 -12.65 6.37 21.10
CA ARG A 26 -12.75 6.97 19.77
C ARG A 26 -12.41 8.45 19.90
N PRO A 27 -11.35 8.96 19.26
CA PRO A 27 -11.07 10.39 19.25
C PRO A 27 -12.28 11.16 18.75
N GLY A 28 -12.64 12.27 19.39
CA GLY A 28 -13.66 13.19 18.89
C GLY A 28 -13.27 13.65 17.47
N ARG A 29 -14.26 14.08 16.67
CA ARG A 29 -13.94 14.72 15.39
C ARG A 29 -13.06 15.93 15.70
N PRO A 30 -11.92 16.11 15.01
CA PRO A 30 -11.12 17.32 15.16
C PRO A 30 -12.03 18.54 14.95
N HIS A 31 -11.91 19.54 15.79
CA HIS A 31 -12.61 20.81 15.58
C HIS A 31 -12.22 21.35 14.19
N GLU A 32 -13.19 21.95 13.47
CA GLU A 32 -12.90 22.75 12.29
C GLU A 32 -11.91 23.84 12.69
N GLY A 33 -10.64 23.71 12.30
CA GLY A 33 -9.54 24.61 12.67
C GLY A 33 -8.30 23.93 13.26
N GLU A 34 -8.37 22.70 13.81
CA GLU A 34 -7.17 21.93 14.13
C GLU A 34 -6.60 21.32 12.85
N ALA A 35 -5.45 21.83 12.42
CA ALA A 35 -4.72 21.27 11.29
C ALA A 35 -4.41 19.81 11.62
N ARG A 36 -5.02 18.87 10.90
CA ARG A 36 -4.65 17.45 11.00
C ARG A 36 -3.16 17.35 10.67
N PRO A 37 -2.37 16.65 11.50
CA PRO A 37 -0.97 16.45 11.16
C PRO A 37 -0.89 15.83 9.77
N ALA A 38 -0.19 16.50 8.87
CA ALA A 38 -0.01 16.02 7.50
C ALA A 38 0.91 14.78 7.55
N ARG A 39 0.51 13.69 6.90
CA ARG A 39 1.21 12.40 6.91
C ARG A 39 1.48 11.93 5.49
N ILE A 40 2.63 11.33 5.29
CA ILE A 40 2.95 10.65 4.02
C ILE A 40 3.32 9.19 4.35
N ALA A 41 2.67 8.25 3.66
CA ALA A 41 3.11 6.87 3.56
C ALA A 41 3.92 6.71 2.27
N LEU A 42 5.18 6.34 2.42
CA LEU A 42 6.09 6.14 1.31
C LEU A 42 6.06 4.69 0.87
N VAL A 43 5.83 4.43 -0.41
CA VAL A 43 5.89 3.09 -1.03
C VAL A 43 7.03 3.10 -2.05
N LEU A 44 8.06 2.31 -1.80
CA LEU A 44 9.23 2.18 -2.67
C LEU A 44 9.07 0.98 -3.58
N GLN A 45 9.25 1.17 -4.88
CA GLN A 45 9.20 0.13 -5.90
C GLN A 45 10.50 0.13 -6.71
N GLY A 46 11.11 -1.03 -6.85
CA GLY A 46 12.35 -1.20 -7.63
C GLY A 46 12.67 -2.68 -7.80
N ASP A 47 13.80 -2.97 -8.42
CA ASP A 47 14.39 -4.30 -8.33
C ASP A 47 15.17 -4.47 -7.00
N ASP A 48 15.59 -5.70 -6.72
CA ASP A 48 16.26 -6.02 -5.45
C ASP A 48 17.56 -5.23 -5.27
N ALA A 49 18.29 -4.94 -6.36
CA ALA A 49 19.53 -4.19 -6.31
C ALA A 49 19.28 -2.71 -6.00
N ASP A 50 18.27 -2.11 -6.62
CA ASP A 50 17.87 -0.73 -6.37
C ASP A 50 17.35 -0.58 -4.93
N LEU A 51 16.47 -1.47 -4.49
CA LEU A 51 15.89 -1.44 -3.14
C LEU A 51 16.95 -1.67 -2.04
N ALA A 52 18.00 -2.44 -2.30
CA ALA A 52 19.11 -2.60 -1.37
C ALA A 52 19.87 -1.28 -1.09
N THR A 53 19.73 -0.27 -1.94
CA THR A 53 20.38 1.03 -1.75
C THR A 53 19.65 1.99 -0.82
N VAL A 54 18.41 1.67 -0.42
CA VAL A 54 17.53 2.56 0.36
C VAL A 54 17.20 2.05 1.76
N HIS A 55 17.78 0.93 2.18
CA HIS A 55 17.51 0.34 3.50
C HIS A 55 17.94 1.22 4.68
N ASP A 56 18.90 2.14 4.47
CA ASP A 56 19.41 3.05 5.50
C ASP A 56 18.60 4.37 5.61
N ILE A 57 17.46 4.49 4.92
CA ILE A 57 16.63 5.68 5.05
C ILE A 57 15.99 5.71 6.45
N ASP A 58 16.30 6.74 7.22
CA ASP A 58 15.77 6.96 8.57
C ASP A 58 14.32 7.50 8.51
N ALA A 59 13.43 6.69 7.99
CA ALA A 59 12.00 6.94 7.93
C ALA A 59 11.23 5.63 7.68
N PRO A 60 9.99 5.48 8.16
CA PRO A 60 9.15 4.35 7.79
C PRO A 60 8.79 4.41 6.30
N PHE A 61 8.88 3.27 5.64
CA PHE A 61 8.40 3.07 4.28
C PHE A 61 7.91 1.64 4.07
N ALA A 62 7.08 1.43 3.07
CA ALA A 62 6.71 0.12 2.58
C ALA A 62 7.47 -0.18 1.28
N VAL A 63 7.74 -1.46 1.03
CA VAL A 63 8.36 -1.94 -0.21
C VAL A 63 7.32 -2.65 -1.07
N ALA A 64 7.11 -2.15 -2.29
CA ALA A 64 6.29 -2.81 -3.29
C ALA A 64 7.17 -3.78 -4.09
N ALA A 65 6.99 -5.07 -3.83
CA ALA A 65 7.84 -6.12 -4.37
C ALA A 65 7.01 -7.24 -5.05
N PRO A 66 7.52 -7.83 -6.16
CA PRO A 66 6.83 -8.92 -6.86
C PRO A 66 6.55 -10.10 -5.93
N ALA A 67 5.42 -10.80 -6.14
CA ALA A 67 5.03 -11.96 -5.34
C ALA A 67 5.82 -13.23 -5.69
N THR A 68 6.63 -13.19 -6.74
CA THR A 68 7.36 -14.35 -7.27
C THR A 68 8.69 -13.92 -7.86
N GLY A 69 9.71 -14.76 -7.73
CA GLY A 69 11.07 -14.53 -8.25
C GLY A 69 12.09 -15.39 -7.51
N ASP A 70 13.21 -15.69 -8.14
CA ASP A 70 14.28 -16.47 -7.52
C ASP A 70 14.95 -15.66 -6.38
N GLY A 71 15.01 -16.25 -5.18
CA GLY A 71 15.60 -15.60 -4.00
C GLY A 71 14.77 -14.49 -3.35
N HIS A 72 13.61 -14.17 -3.92
CA HIS A 72 12.76 -13.06 -3.52
C HIS A 72 12.20 -13.21 -2.09
N GLU A 73 11.79 -14.43 -1.69
CA GLU A 73 11.30 -14.69 -0.33
C GLU A 73 12.32 -14.30 0.75
N ARG A 74 13.59 -14.56 0.50
CA ARG A 74 14.65 -14.18 1.44
C ARG A 74 14.79 -12.66 1.53
N PHE A 75 14.77 -11.99 0.40
CA PHE A 75 14.86 -10.53 0.34
C PHE A 75 13.69 -9.86 1.06
N LEU A 76 12.44 -10.31 0.82
CA LEU A 76 11.26 -9.80 1.53
C LEU A 76 11.36 -10.03 3.04
N ARG A 77 11.82 -11.19 3.45
CA ARG A 77 12.03 -11.52 4.86
C ARG A 77 13.06 -10.59 5.51
N ASP A 78 14.18 -10.35 4.85
CA ASP A 78 15.23 -9.47 5.33
C ASP A 78 14.70 -8.03 5.48
N LEU A 79 13.92 -7.53 4.53
CA LEU A 79 13.24 -6.23 4.62
C LEU A 79 12.24 -6.18 5.77
N HIS A 80 11.43 -7.21 5.92
CA HIS A 80 10.46 -7.28 7.02
C HIS A 80 11.16 -7.30 8.39
N HIS A 81 12.23 -8.08 8.54
CA HIS A 81 13.04 -8.11 9.77
C HIS A 81 13.73 -6.77 10.04
N ALA A 82 14.01 -5.97 9.01
CA ALA A 82 14.48 -4.60 9.15
C ALA A 82 13.37 -3.61 9.57
N GLY A 83 12.12 -4.07 9.68
CA GLY A 83 10.98 -3.26 10.13
C GLY A 83 10.17 -2.61 9.03
N HIS A 84 10.40 -2.99 7.76
CA HIS A 84 9.64 -2.45 6.63
C HIS A 84 8.37 -3.25 6.35
N GLU A 85 7.31 -2.55 5.96
CA GLU A 85 6.06 -3.16 5.50
C GLU A 85 6.18 -3.60 4.04
N ILE A 86 5.47 -4.67 3.68
CA ILE A 86 5.51 -5.23 2.33
C ILE A 86 4.16 -5.00 1.62
N VAL A 87 4.21 -4.41 0.44
CA VAL A 87 3.13 -4.39 -0.55
C VAL A 87 3.42 -5.47 -1.58
N LEU A 88 2.67 -6.56 -1.53
CA LEU A 88 2.91 -7.72 -2.40
C LEU A 88 2.34 -7.47 -3.79
N MET A 89 3.19 -7.27 -4.80
CA MET A 89 2.78 -7.08 -6.18
C MET A 89 2.49 -8.44 -6.84
N VAL A 90 1.21 -8.71 -7.06
CA VAL A 90 0.75 -9.95 -7.70
C VAL A 90 0.74 -9.79 -9.22
N PRO A 91 1.43 -10.68 -9.96
CA PRO A 91 1.45 -10.62 -11.40
C PRO A 91 0.07 -10.92 -11.99
N MET A 92 -0.46 -9.98 -12.77
CA MET A 92 -1.78 -10.06 -13.40
C MET A 92 -1.69 -9.86 -14.90
N GLU A 93 -2.60 -10.46 -15.66
CA GLU A 93 -2.62 -10.48 -17.12
C GLU A 93 -2.70 -9.06 -17.71
N PRO A 94 -1.67 -8.61 -18.49
CA PRO A 94 -1.74 -7.38 -19.27
C PRO A 94 -2.39 -7.61 -20.63
N GLU A 95 -2.81 -6.53 -21.33
CA GLU A 95 -3.44 -6.60 -22.66
C GLU A 95 -2.59 -7.33 -23.69
N ASN A 96 -1.27 -7.27 -23.58
CA ASN A 96 -0.32 -7.86 -24.53
C ASN A 96 0.27 -9.19 -24.06
N TYR A 97 -0.37 -9.89 -23.13
CA TYR A 97 0.06 -11.22 -22.71
C TYR A 97 -0.08 -12.23 -23.87
N PRO A 98 0.86 -13.16 -24.09
CA PRO A 98 2.09 -13.40 -23.31
C PRO A 98 3.31 -12.61 -23.79
N ARG A 99 3.17 -11.68 -24.73
CA ARG A 99 4.30 -10.87 -25.24
C ARG A 99 4.91 -10.02 -24.12
N VAL A 100 4.04 -9.41 -23.30
CA VAL A 100 4.42 -8.78 -22.04
C VAL A 100 4.02 -9.75 -20.94
N ASN A 101 4.99 -10.32 -20.26
CA ASN A 101 4.77 -11.34 -19.23
C ASN A 101 5.24 -10.80 -17.88
N PRO A 102 4.34 -10.64 -16.88
CA PRO A 102 4.72 -10.15 -15.55
C PRO A 102 5.54 -11.15 -14.74
N GLY A 103 5.66 -12.40 -15.20
CA GLY A 103 6.48 -13.41 -14.55
C GLY A 103 5.71 -14.67 -14.13
N PRO A 104 6.37 -15.58 -13.40
CA PRO A 104 5.77 -16.80 -12.91
C PRO A 104 4.54 -16.53 -12.04
N GLY A 105 3.53 -17.41 -12.12
CA GLY A 105 2.33 -17.27 -11.31
C GLY A 105 1.36 -16.18 -11.77
N THR A 106 1.53 -15.61 -12.97
CA THR A 106 0.61 -14.61 -13.53
C THR A 106 -0.83 -15.10 -13.46
N LEU A 107 -1.68 -14.31 -12.76
CA LEU A 107 -3.11 -14.57 -12.70
C LEU A 107 -3.77 -14.14 -14.01
N LEU A 108 -4.43 -15.09 -14.67
CA LEU A 108 -5.10 -14.88 -15.95
C LEU A 108 -6.61 -14.79 -15.76
N VAL A 109 -7.29 -13.99 -16.58
CA VAL A 109 -8.76 -13.86 -16.57
C VAL A 109 -9.47 -15.18 -16.87
N SER A 110 -8.81 -16.10 -17.60
CA SER A 110 -9.32 -17.43 -17.91
C SER A 110 -9.26 -18.43 -16.75
N MET A 111 -8.61 -18.06 -15.64
CA MET A 111 -8.54 -18.94 -14.46
C MET A 111 -9.87 -19.01 -13.72
N SER A 112 -10.20 -20.17 -13.19
CA SER A 112 -11.34 -20.32 -12.28
C SER A 112 -11.11 -19.57 -10.97
N GLU A 113 -12.20 -19.14 -10.31
CA GLU A 113 -12.16 -18.48 -9.00
C GLU A 113 -11.35 -19.28 -7.96
N GLY A 114 -11.54 -20.63 -7.96
CA GLY A 114 -10.79 -21.51 -7.06
C GLY A 114 -9.28 -21.48 -7.29
N ARG A 115 -8.85 -21.38 -8.56
CA ARG A 115 -7.44 -21.28 -8.91
C ARG A 115 -6.86 -19.92 -8.55
N ILE A 116 -7.57 -18.81 -8.87
CA ILE A 116 -7.16 -17.45 -8.46
C ILE A 116 -7.00 -17.38 -6.94
N ARG A 117 -7.98 -17.89 -6.19
CA ARG A 117 -7.92 -17.93 -4.72
C ARG A 117 -6.72 -18.73 -4.23
N GLY A 118 -6.48 -19.92 -4.79
CA GLY A 118 -5.37 -20.78 -4.38
C GLY A 118 -4.02 -20.12 -4.59
N GLU A 119 -3.77 -19.58 -5.78
CA GLU A 119 -2.50 -18.92 -6.12
C GLU A 119 -2.29 -17.66 -5.29
N LEU A 120 -3.29 -16.79 -5.17
CA LEU A 120 -3.18 -15.55 -4.39
C LEU A 120 -2.95 -15.85 -2.89
N THR A 121 -3.67 -16.83 -2.33
CA THR A 121 -3.46 -17.23 -0.93
C THR A 121 -2.06 -17.79 -0.70
N ARG A 122 -1.53 -18.57 -1.65
CA ARG A 122 -0.17 -19.08 -1.59
C ARG A 122 0.84 -17.93 -1.57
N MET A 123 0.77 -17.02 -2.55
CA MET A 123 1.67 -15.86 -2.64
C MET A 123 1.68 -15.02 -1.36
N VAL A 124 0.49 -14.74 -0.79
CA VAL A 124 0.38 -13.97 0.46
C VAL A 124 0.99 -14.72 1.65
N ARG A 125 0.84 -16.05 1.72
CA ARG A 125 1.42 -16.86 2.80
C ARG A 125 2.93 -17.03 2.71
N GLU A 126 3.48 -16.98 1.52
CA GLU A 126 4.93 -17.03 1.27
C GLU A 126 5.60 -15.68 1.58
N GLY A 127 4.83 -14.57 1.61
CA GLY A 127 5.31 -13.24 1.97
C GLY A 127 5.17 -12.97 3.47
N GLU A 128 6.25 -12.55 4.13
CA GLU A 128 6.21 -12.04 5.50
C GLU A 128 5.95 -10.53 5.51
N GLY A 129 5.22 -10.03 6.52
CA GLY A 129 4.99 -8.58 6.69
C GLY A 129 4.11 -7.93 5.62
N VAL A 130 3.30 -8.72 4.89
CA VAL A 130 2.40 -8.22 3.86
C VAL A 130 1.27 -7.40 4.49
N VAL A 131 1.22 -6.11 4.20
CA VAL A 131 0.18 -5.18 4.68
C VAL A 131 -0.84 -4.82 3.60
N ALA A 132 -0.49 -5.02 2.32
CA ALA A 132 -1.36 -4.79 1.18
C ALA A 132 -0.98 -5.68 0.00
N VAL A 133 -1.94 -5.93 -0.89
CA VAL A 133 -1.70 -6.57 -2.18
C VAL A 133 -1.85 -5.52 -3.27
N ALA A 134 -0.97 -5.54 -4.26
CA ALA A 134 -1.00 -4.65 -5.41
C ALA A 134 -0.98 -5.43 -6.73
N ASN A 135 -1.31 -4.76 -7.82
CA ASN A 135 -1.15 -5.31 -9.17
C ASN A 135 0.30 -5.12 -9.66
N LEU A 136 0.88 -6.18 -10.20
CA LEU A 136 2.05 -6.10 -11.08
C LEU A 136 1.54 -6.22 -12.52
N LEU A 137 1.59 -5.13 -13.28
CA LEU A 137 0.91 -4.98 -14.57
C LEU A 137 -0.62 -5.16 -14.42
N GLY A 138 -1.27 -6.00 -15.26
CA GLY A 138 -2.68 -6.34 -15.12
C GLY A 138 -3.63 -5.39 -15.86
N SER A 139 -3.16 -4.66 -16.87
CA SER A 139 -4.01 -3.75 -17.62
C SER A 139 -5.23 -4.41 -18.28
N PHE A 140 -5.19 -5.71 -18.57
CA PHE A 140 -6.35 -6.47 -19.04
C PHE A 140 -7.16 -7.04 -17.88
N ALA A 141 -6.50 -7.72 -16.94
CA ALA A 141 -7.17 -8.38 -15.82
C ALA A 141 -7.96 -7.41 -14.92
N THR A 142 -7.45 -6.19 -14.70
CA THR A 142 -8.13 -5.17 -13.87
C THR A 142 -9.38 -4.55 -14.53
N GLN A 143 -9.63 -4.84 -15.81
CA GLN A 143 -10.86 -4.46 -16.53
C GLN A 143 -11.93 -5.56 -16.50
N ASP A 144 -11.58 -6.79 -16.09
CA ASP A 144 -12.51 -7.92 -16.01
C ASP A 144 -13.17 -7.99 -14.62
N GLU A 145 -14.49 -7.77 -14.59
CA GLU A 145 -15.25 -7.74 -13.32
C GLU A 145 -15.27 -9.09 -12.61
N SER A 146 -15.31 -10.20 -13.35
CA SER A 146 -15.33 -11.56 -12.76
C SER A 146 -13.99 -11.88 -12.11
N PHE A 147 -12.91 -11.56 -12.79
CA PHE A 147 -11.55 -11.70 -12.28
C PHE A 147 -11.34 -10.88 -11.00
N VAL A 148 -11.63 -9.57 -11.06
CA VAL A 148 -11.45 -8.67 -9.92
C VAL A 148 -12.34 -9.10 -8.74
N THR A 149 -13.58 -9.57 -9.00
CA THR A 149 -14.45 -10.12 -7.97
C THR A 149 -13.80 -11.30 -7.26
N SER A 150 -13.16 -12.23 -7.99
CA SER A 150 -12.47 -13.38 -7.44
C SER A 150 -11.26 -12.98 -6.58
N VAL A 151 -10.48 -12.01 -7.05
CA VAL A 151 -9.38 -11.41 -6.28
C VAL A 151 -9.90 -10.77 -5.00
N TYR A 152 -10.93 -9.94 -5.08
CA TYR A 152 -11.46 -9.21 -3.93
C TYR A 152 -12.11 -10.09 -2.87
N ARG A 153 -12.81 -11.17 -3.26
CA ARG A 153 -13.30 -12.17 -2.31
C ARG A 153 -12.15 -12.80 -1.52
N THR A 154 -11.05 -13.07 -2.22
CA THR A 154 -9.87 -13.64 -1.58
C THR A 154 -9.22 -12.65 -0.61
N LEU A 155 -8.99 -11.41 -1.05
CA LEU A 155 -8.40 -10.36 -0.21
C LEU A 155 -9.25 -10.05 1.03
N LYS A 156 -10.59 -9.99 0.87
CA LYS A 156 -11.51 -9.80 1.99
C LYS A 156 -11.39 -10.94 3.00
N GLY A 157 -11.27 -12.18 2.54
CA GLY A 157 -11.04 -13.35 3.42
C GLY A 157 -9.68 -13.34 4.12
N LEU A 158 -8.69 -12.66 3.56
CA LEU A 158 -7.35 -12.50 4.14
C LEU A 158 -7.21 -11.22 4.99
N GLY A 159 -8.21 -10.33 4.96
CA GLY A 159 -8.18 -9.04 5.66
C GLY A 159 -7.20 -8.03 5.05
N LEU A 160 -6.83 -8.18 3.77
CA LEU A 160 -5.85 -7.35 3.10
C LEU A 160 -6.49 -6.33 2.16
N PRO A 161 -6.04 -5.07 2.17
CA PRO A 161 -6.41 -4.06 1.19
C PRO A 161 -5.77 -4.31 -0.18
N PHE A 162 -6.38 -3.75 -1.22
CA PHE A 162 -5.82 -3.70 -2.57
C PHE A 162 -5.29 -2.30 -2.85
N LEU A 163 -3.98 -2.17 -3.07
CA LEU A 163 -3.32 -0.95 -3.50
C LEU A 163 -3.11 -1.00 -5.02
N HIS A 164 -3.90 -0.23 -5.77
CA HIS A 164 -3.83 -0.23 -7.24
C HIS A 164 -2.72 0.72 -7.72
N LEU A 165 -1.51 0.20 -7.93
CA LEU A 165 -0.32 1.00 -8.22
C LEU A 165 -0.37 1.70 -9.58
N THR A 166 -0.94 1.03 -10.60
CA THR A 166 -1.03 1.54 -11.97
C THR A 166 -2.42 1.31 -12.56
N PRO A 167 -3.42 2.13 -12.18
CA PRO A 167 -4.78 1.99 -12.68
C PRO A 167 -4.87 2.15 -14.21
N ALA A 168 -5.45 1.15 -14.88
CA ALA A 168 -5.77 1.25 -16.29
C ALA A 168 -7.04 2.13 -16.48
N PRO A 169 -7.18 2.85 -17.61
CA PRO A 169 -8.30 3.78 -17.81
C PRO A 169 -9.71 3.17 -17.69
N ARG A 170 -9.85 1.86 -17.93
CA ARG A 170 -11.12 1.12 -17.85
C ARG A 170 -11.13 0.10 -16.69
N ALA A 171 -10.24 0.25 -15.73
CA ALA A 171 -10.20 -0.64 -14.57
C ALA A 171 -11.50 -0.55 -13.76
N VAL A 172 -12.03 -1.71 -13.40
CA VAL A 172 -13.26 -1.83 -12.59
C VAL A 172 -12.96 -1.92 -11.09
N CYS A 173 -11.69 -1.88 -10.71
CA CYS A 173 -11.23 -2.13 -9.35
C CYS A 173 -11.89 -1.20 -8.32
N LYS A 174 -11.81 0.12 -8.52
CA LYS A 174 -12.34 1.11 -7.57
C LYS A 174 -13.85 1.00 -7.31
N PRO A 175 -14.73 1.04 -8.35
CA PRO A 175 -16.17 0.90 -8.13
C PRO A 175 -16.54 -0.47 -7.56
N LEU A 176 -15.82 -1.53 -7.92
CA LEU A 176 -16.08 -2.87 -7.42
C LEU A 176 -15.66 -3.03 -5.96
N ALA A 177 -14.53 -2.45 -5.56
CA ALA A 177 -14.09 -2.43 -4.16
C ALA A 177 -15.14 -1.80 -3.25
N SER A 178 -15.69 -0.65 -3.66
CA SER A 178 -16.76 0.04 -2.93
C SER A 178 -18.01 -0.84 -2.79
N ARG A 179 -18.44 -1.53 -3.86
CA ARG A 179 -19.62 -2.43 -3.83
C ARG A 179 -19.40 -3.66 -2.95
N MET A 180 -18.18 -4.18 -2.90
CA MET A 180 -17.85 -5.41 -2.17
C MET A 180 -17.38 -5.17 -0.73
N GLY A 181 -17.18 -3.91 -0.34
CA GLY A 181 -16.61 -3.54 0.95
C GLY A 181 -15.17 -4.06 1.11
N VAL A 182 -14.36 -3.93 0.06
CA VAL A 182 -12.93 -4.22 0.08
C VAL A 182 -12.18 -2.91 0.28
N ALA A 183 -11.19 -2.92 1.15
CA ALA A 183 -10.28 -1.79 1.32
C ALA A 183 -9.49 -1.57 0.03
N TYR A 184 -9.51 -0.34 -0.49
CA TYR A 184 -8.93 0.00 -1.78
C TYR A 184 -8.32 1.40 -1.72
N ASP A 185 -7.10 1.52 -2.19
CA ASP A 185 -6.42 2.79 -2.39
C ASP A 185 -5.63 2.79 -3.71
N GLU A 186 -5.27 3.99 -4.13
CA GLU A 186 -4.34 4.29 -5.21
C GLU A 186 -3.26 5.23 -4.65
N PRO A 187 -2.03 5.23 -5.18
CA PRO A 187 -1.09 6.29 -4.87
C PRO A 187 -1.65 7.66 -5.25
N ASP A 188 -1.64 8.61 -4.31
CA ASP A 188 -2.04 9.99 -4.57
C ASP A 188 -1.05 10.71 -5.49
N VAL A 189 0.22 10.34 -5.36
CA VAL A 189 1.32 10.85 -6.19
C VAL A 189 2.27 9.71 -6.51
N ALA A 190 2.64 9.60 -7.79
CA ALA A 190 3.65 8.66 -8.24
C ALA A 190 4.90 9.43 -8.74
N LEU A 191 6.04 9.20 -8.08
CA LEU A 191 7.33 9.70 -8.47
C LEU A 191 8.02 8.61 -9.30
N VAL A 192 7.72 8.61 -10.59
CA VAL A 192 8.34 7.71 -11.56
C VAL A 192 9.23 8.59 -12.41
N ASP A 193 10.55 8.46 -12.25
CA ASP A 193 11.48 9.08 -13.15
C ASP A 193 11.36 8.41 -14.52
N GLU A 194 11.32 9.23 -15.56
CA GLU A 194 11.44 8.71 -16.92
C GLU A 194 12.84 8.04 -17.05
N ALA A 195 12.91 6.92 -17.76
CA ALA A 195 14.15 6.16 -17.98
C ALA A 195 15.32 6.99 -18.60
N ARG A 196 15.09 8.27 -18.85
CA ARG A 196 16.04 9.24 -19.41
C ARG A 196 16.18 10.50 -18.55
N ALA A 197 15.54 10.58 -17.37
CA ALA A 197 15.70 11.72 -16.48
C ALA A 197 17.18 11.84 -16.05
N LYS A 198 17.73 13.02 -16.23
CA LYS A 198 19.13 13.33 -15.86
C LYS A 198 19.22 14.19 -14.61
N THR A 199 18.08 14.69 -14.13
CA THR A 199 18.00 15.62 -12.99
C THR A 199 16.88 15.20 -12.06
N THR A 200 16.96 15.61 -10.79
CA THR A 200 15.95 15.35 -9.76
C THR A 200 14.79 16.34 -9.77
N GLU A 201 14.82 17.37 -10.61
CA GLU A 201 13.79 18.41 -10.67
C GLU A 201 12.34 17.87 -10.80
N PRO A 202 12.05 16.86 -11.67
CA PRO A 202 10.71 16.27 -11.75
C PRO A 202 10.29 15.57 -10.45
N LEU A 203 11.24 14.92 -9.77
CA LEU A 203 11.00 14.25 -8.48
C LEU A 203 10.68 15.30 -7.39
N GLU A 204 11.43 16.39 -7.35
CA GLU A 204 11.23 17.50 -6.40
C GLU A 204 9.88 18.19 -6.60
N ALA A 205 9.47 18.42 -7.85
CA ALA A 205 8.16 18.97 -8.17
C ALA A 205 7.01 18.04 -7.73
N ALA A 206 7.13 16.75 -8.03
CA ALA A 206 6.13 15.76 -7.61
C ALA A 206 6.10 15.58 -6.09
N TRP A 207 7.26 15.64 -5.41
CA TRP A 207 7.33 15.60 -3.95
C TRP A 207 6.67 16.81 -3.31
N THR A 208 6.88 18.01 -3.86
CA THR A 208 6.18 19.22 -3.43
C THR A 208 4.66 19.06 -3.56
N THR A 209 4.20 18.45 -4.64
CA THR A 209 2.78 18.13 -4.84
C THR A 209 2.27 17.15 -3.78
N ALA A 210 3.05 16.12 -3.43
CA ALA A 210 2.71 15.15 -2.39
C ALA A 210 2.58 15.81 -1.00
N ILE A 211 3.51 16.70 -0.65
CA ILE A 211 3.46 17.49 0.59
C ILE A 211 2.19 18.34 0.64
N ALA A 212 1.89 19.06 -0.45
CA ALA A 212 0.67 19.89 -0.54
C ALA A 212 -0.60 19.04 -0.43
N HIS A 213 -0.62 17.85 -1.06
CA HIS A 213 -1.73 16.90 -0.95
C HIS A 213 -1.93 16.45 0.50
N ALA A 214 -0.84 16.06 1.18
CA ALA A 214 -0.89 15.63 2.58
C ALA A 214 -1.43 16.74 3.50
N HIS A 215 -1.02 18.00 3.32
CA HIS A 215 -1.57 19.12 4.06
C HIS A 215 -3.06 19.34 3.80
N LYS A 216 -3.49 19.21 2.56
CA LYS A 216 -4.89 19.42 2.16
C LYS A 216 -5.82 18.31 2.65
N HIS A 217 -5.38 17.04 2.59
CA HIS A 217 -6.21 15.88 2.83
C HIS A 217 -5.90 15.14 4.15
N GLY A 218 -4.83 15.54 4.86
CA GLY A 218 -4.38 14.94 6.12
C GLY A 218 -3.43 13.75 5.92
N ALA A 219 -3.42 13.13 4.74
CA ALA A 219 -2.49 12.06 4.38
C ALA A 219 -2.28 11.98 2.87
N ALA A 220 -1.17 11.37 2.45
CA ALA A 220 -0.90 10.97 1.08
C ALA A 220 -0.18 9.61 1.04
N ILE A 221 -0.52 8.78 0.05
CA ILE A 221 0.26 7.60 -0.33
C ILE A 221 1.12 7.99 -1.53
N VAL A 222 2.43 7.88 -1.38
CA VAL A 222 3.39 8.29 -2.41
C VAL A 222 4.17 7.08 -2.89
N LEU A 223 4.00 6.75 -4.17
CA LEU A 223 4.78 5.72 -4.84
C LEU A 223 6.06 6.32 -5.40
N VAL A 224 7.21 5.77 -5.04
CA VAL A 224 8.51 6.16 -5.61
C VAL A 224 9.15 4.97 -6.29
N ARG A 225 9.47 5.12 -7.57
CA ARG A 225 10.35 4.17 -8.23
C ARG A 225 11.78 4.42 -7.80
N VAL A 226 12.40 3.42 -7.19
CA VAL A 226 13.82 3.47 -6.81
C VAL A 226 14.68 3.23 -8.03
N THR A 227 15.62 4.12 -8.26
CA THR A 227 16.56 4.12 -9.38
C THR A 227 17.88 4.74 -8.93
N PRO A 228 18.98 4.63 -9.69
CA PRO A 228 20.21 5.32 -9.38
C PRO A 228 20.08 6.84 -9.23
N LEU A 229 19.00 7.44 -9.76
CA LEU A 229 18.70 8.86 -9.60
C LEU A 229 17.90 9.16 -8.34
N SER A 230 16.83 8.41 -8.08
CA SER A 230 15.93 8.68 -6.96
C SER A 230 16.49 8.19 -5.62
N ALA A 231 17.25 7.10 -5.57
CA ALA A 231 17.79 6.56 -4.33
C ALA A 231 18.65 7.58 -3.54
N PRO A 232 19.68 8.25 -4.13
CA PRO A 232 20.47 9.23 -3.39
C PRO A 232 19.68 10.52 -3.05
N TRP A 233 18.56 10.77 -3.74
CA TRP A 233 17.70 11.92 -3.49
C TRP A 233 16.75 11.70 -2.31
N LEU A 234 16.27 10.47 -2.05
CA LEU A 234 15.28 10.15 -1.01
C LEU A 234 15.59 10.70 0.39
N PRO A 235 16.83 10.63 0.93
CA PRO A 235 17.13 11.21 2.24
C PRO A 235 16.86 12.72 2.31
N SER A 236 17.08 13.44 1.22
CA SER A 236 16.78 14.88 1.15
C SER A 236 15.28 15.15 1.08
N ALA A 237 14.53 14.30 0.38
CA ALA A 237 13.07 14.36 0.32
C ALA A 237 12.43 14.13 1.69
N VAL A 238 12.91 13.14 2.45
CA VAL A 238 12.48 12.89 3.84
C VAL A 238 12.70 14.11 4.73
N LYS A 239 13.88 14.72 4.66
CA LYS A 239 14.18 15.96 5.41
C LYS A 239 13.27 17.11 4.99
N ALA A 240 13.01 17.27 3.70
CA ALA A 240 12.12 18.32 3.19
C ALA A 240 10.68 18.14 3.68
N ALA A 241 10.16 16.91 3.73
CA ALA A 241 8.84 16.63 4.30
C ALA A 241 8.76 17.02 5.79
N SER A 242 9.75 16.61 6.58
CA SER A 242 9.85 16.98 8.00
C SER A 242 9.91 18.49 8.19
N ALA A 243 10.73 19.18 7.41
CA ALA A 243 10.84 20.66 7.46
C ALA A 243 9.51 21.36 7.07
N ALA A 244 8.71 20.71 6.22
CA ALA A 244 7.37 21.18 5.85
C ALA A 244 6.27 20.79 6.88
N GLY A 245 6.62 20.18 8.02
CA GLY A 245 5.65 19.77 9.02
C GLY A 245 4.86 18.49 8.64
N VAL A 246 5.39 17.69 7.73
CA VAL A 246 4.79 16.39 7.32
C VAL A 246 5.54 15.26 8.03
N THR A 247 4.80 14.33 8.61
CA THR A 247 5.34 13.12 9.25
C THR A 247 5.26 11.94 8.29
N LEU A 248 6.38 11.24 8.08
CA LEU A 248 6.36 9.96 7.41
C LEU A 248 5.83 8.89 8.38
N VAL A 249 4.91 8.06 7.89
CA VAL A 249 4.24 7.02 8.68
C VAL A 249 4.22 5.70 7.91
N PRO A 250 4.09 4.55 8.61
CA PRO A 250 3.86 3.27 7.96
C PRO A 250 2.62 3.32 7.04
N LEU A 251 2.62 2.55 5.95
CA LEU A 251 1.51 2.48 5.01
C LEU A 251 0.22 1.99 5.69
N SER A 252 0.33 1.03 6.60
CA SER A 252 -0.79 0.51 7.41
C SER A 252 -1.50 1.59 8.25
N GLY A 253 -0.83 2.70 8.54
CA GLY A 253 -1.40 3.84 9.24
C GLY A 253 -2.21 4.82 8.36
N VAL A 254 -2.17 4.63 7.04
CA VAL A 254 -2.81 5.53 6.05
C VAL A 254 -3.78 4.79 5.15
N ILE A 255 -3.40 3.59 4.68
CA ILE A 255 -4.23 2.79 3.79
C ILE A 255 -5.59 2.50 4.43
N HIS A 256 -6.66 2.71 3.68
CA HIS A 256 -8.00 2.47 4.19
C HIS A 256 -8.22 0.98 4.46
N HIS A 257 -8.58 0.65 5.69
CA HIS A 257 -9.06 -0.67 6.02
C HIS A 257 -10.58 -0.74 5.74
N ALA A 258 -11.06 -1.87 5.21
CA ALA A 258 -12.49 -2.07 5.07
C ALA A 258 -13.14 -1.93 6.46
N SER A 259 -14.09 -1.00 6.58
CA SER A 259 -14.89 -0.95 7.81
C SER A 259 -15.57 -2.31 7.98
N PRO A 260 -15.44 -2.97 9.15
CA PRO A 260 -16.27 -4.15 9.42
C PRO A 260 -17.73 -3.74 9.32
N LEU A 261 -18.51 -4.52 8.55
CA LEU A 261 -19.97 -4.39 8.43
C LEU A 261 -20.63 -4.72 9.75
#